data_64f5e771793470a9491ea7918ec2b995
#
_entry.id   64f5e771793470a9491ea7918ec2b995
#
_cell.length_a   1.000
_cell.length_b   1.000
_cell.length_c   1.000
_cell.angle_alpha   90.00
_cell.angle_beta   90.00
_cell.angle_gamma   90.00
#
_symmetry.space_group_name_H-M   'P 1'
#
loop_
_entity.id
_entity.type
_entity.pdbx_description
1 polymer ?
#
loop_
_entity_poly.entity_id
_entity_poly.type
_entity_poly.pdbx_seq_one_letter_code
_entity_poly.pdbx_strand_id
1 'polypeptide(L)'
;MVYRKEHAIEAWKTFVSTGTILEDKVRPEIARSWLRCRAAGVNPWSSDFTEQNVALLEEKRQRFAASLKSTAPVMKFLKEMLGCNVSLMDGENFVFELMSPLAVYPRTFGTFTREEEVGTGNATLVAYEKKPVRVDGFEHYRAIVQTYSGVSVPYLDAAGKYYGAMNINSPFAVLPQSALELCRIGVSLTNDLHRAGAKAGALLSTVDFFKPLMLAYEHPVLL
;
A
#
# COMPACT_ATOMS: atom_id res chain seq x y z
N MET A 1 -13.59 2.20 13.31
CA MET A 1 -14.61 1.27 12.71
C MET A 1 -13.86 0.09 12.12
N VAL A 2 -14.28 -1.14 12.37
CA VAL A 2 -13.72 -2.37 11.78
C VAL A 2 -14.44 -2.61 10.44
N TYR A 3 -13.68 -3.00 9.40
CA TYR A 3 -14.24 -3.36 8.11
C TYR A 3 -15.25 -4.51 8.24
N ARG A 4 -16.45 -4.31 7.70
CA ARG A 4 -17.49 -5.32 7.55
C ARG A 4 -17.94 -5.33 6.10
N LYS A 5 -17.77 -6.46 5.42
CA LYS A 5 -17.98 -6.57 3.97
C LYS A 5 -19.39 -6.13 3.55
N GLU A 6 -20.42 -6.58 4.26
CA GLU A 6 -21.82 -6.29 3.97
C GLU A 6 -22.12 -4.78 4.08
N HIS A 7 -21.59 -4.13 5.12
CA HIS A 7 -21.73 -2.69 5.32
C HIS A 7 -21.01 -1.91 4.20
N ALA A 8 -19.79 -2.35 3.83
CA ALA A 8 -19.02 -1.70 2.77
C ALA A 8 -19.69 -1.85 1.39
N ILE A 9 -20.28 -3.01 1.09
CA ILE A 9 -21.06 -3.23 -0.13
C ILE A 9 -22.25 -2.27 -0.20
N GLU A 10 -23.04 -2.19 0.87
CA GLU A 10 -24.20 -1.32 0.93
C GLU A 10 -23.80 0.15 0.80
N ALA A 11 -22.81 0.59 1.57
CA ALA A 11 -22.33 1.96 1.52
C ALA A 11 -21.79 2.34 0.13
N TRP A 12 -20.99 1.47 -0.48
CA TRP A 12 -20.44 1.72 -1.82
C TRP A 12 -21.54 1.79 -2.88
N LYS A 13 -22.48 0.83 -2.89
CA LYS A 13 -23.60 0.82 -3.84
C LYS A 13 -24.46 2.07 -3.71
N THR A 14 -24.80 2.46 -2.48
CA THR A 14 -25.55 3.69 -2.22
C THR A 14 -24.80 4.91 -2.71
N PHE A 15 -23.51 5.02 -2.38
CA PHE A 15 -22.71 6.16 -2.80
C PHE A 15 -22.59 6.29 -4.31
N VAL A 16 -22.27 5.20 -5.01
CA VAL A 16 -22.10 5.21 -6.46
C VAL A 16 -23.41 5.57 -7.18
N SER A 17 -24.55 5.09 -6.70
CA SER A 17 -25.87 5.36 -7.32
C SER A 17 -26.43 6.73 -6.99
N THR A 18 -26.31 7.20 -5.74
CA THR A 18 -26.99 8.41 -5.26
C THR A 18 -26.05 9.56 -4.86
N GLY A 19 -24.78 9.25 -4.55
CA GLY A 19 -23.84 10.19 -3.95
C GLY A 19 -23.95 10.31 -2.45
N THR A 20 -24.84 9.55 -1.81
CA THR A 20 -25.06 9.61 -0.37
C THR A 20 -24.04 8.78 0.39
N ILE A 21 -23.39 9.37 1.40
CA ILE A 21 -22.49 8.68 2.32
C ILE A 21 -23.31 8.09 3.48
N LEU A 22 -23.14 6.79 3.74
CA LEU A 22 -23.65 6.13 4.95
C LEU A 22 -22.56 6.18 6.04
N GLU A 23 -22.57 7.23 6.85
CA GLU A 23 -21.49 7.55 7.81
C GLU A 23 -21.27 6.46 8.88
N ASP A 24 -22.31 5.71 9.21
CA ASP A 24 -22.26 4.58 10.14
C ASP A 24 -21.65 3.30 9.53
N LYS A 25 -21.47 3.25 8.20
CA LYS A 25 -21.03 2.07 7.45
C LYS A 25 -19.68 2.24 6.72
N VAL A 26 -19.17 3.46 6.62
CA VAL A 26 -17.92 3.78 5.95
C VAL A 26 -17.01 4.63 6.83
N ARG A 27 -15.73 4.32 6.82
CA ARG A 27 -14.73 5.10 7.57
C ARG A 27 -14.60 6.52 6.99
N PRO A 28 -14.41 7.55 7.84
CA PRO A 28 -14.38 8.95 7.38
C PRO A 28 -13.33 9.23 6.28
N GLU A 29 -12.16 8.61 6.36
CA GLU A 29 -11.10 8.75 5.35
C GLU A 29 -11.51 8.14 4.00
N ILE A 30 -12.22 7.03 4.00
CA ILE A 30 -12.77 6.40 2.80
C ILE A 30 -13.86 7.26 2.18
N ALA A 31 -14.79 7.76 3.01
CA ALA A 31 -15.85 8.66 2.57
C ALA A 31 -15.29 9.91 1.88
N ARG A 32 -14.28 10.55 2.48
CA ARG A 32 -13.61 11.72 1.87
C ARG A 32 -12.97 11.37 0.54
N SER A 33 -12.31 10.21 0.43
CA SER A 33 -11.71 9.75 -0.80
C SER A 33 -12.75 9.48 -1.89
N TRP A 34 -13.86 8.83 -1.55
CA TRP A 34 -14.96 8.60 -2.49
C TRP A 34 -15.54 9.90 -3.05
N LEU A 35 -15.71 10.91 -2.20
CA LEU A 35 -16.18 12.23 -2.62
C LEU A 35 -15.20 12.88 -3.59
N ARG A 36 -13.87 12.79 -3.35
CA ARG A 36 -12.86 13.31 -4.28
C ARG A 36 -12.87 12.54 -5.61
N CYS A 37 -12.94 11.21 -5.58
CA CYS A 37 -13.04 10.38 -6.78
C CYS A 37 -14.26 10.77 -7.63
N ARG A 38 -15.43 10.95 -7.00
CA ARG A 38 -16.64 11.36 -7.68
C ARG A 38 -16.52 12.77 -8.28
N ALA A 39 -15.96 13.71 -7.52
CA ALA A 39 -15.74 15.09 -7.98
C ALA A 39 -14.76 15.15 -9.18
N ALA A 40 -13.76 14.26 -9.20
CA ALA A 40 -12.81 14.11 -10.30
C ALA A 40 -13.38 13.34 -11.51
N GLY A 41 -14.64 12.85 -11.44
CA GLY A 41 -15.28 12.12 -12.52
C GLY A 41 -14.76 10.69 -12.73
N VAL A 42 -14.12 10.09 -11.70
CA VAL A 42 -13.65 8.71 -11.78
C VAL A 42 -14.83 7.77 -12.01
N ASN A 43 -14.77 6.96 -13.07
CA ASN A 43 -15.79 5.96 -13.33
C ASN A 43 -15.60 4.74 -12.40
N PRO A 44 -16.52 4.47 -11.47
CA PRO A 44 -16.39 3.34 -10.55
C PRO A 44 -16.44 1.96 -11.24
N TRP A 45 -16.92 1.91 -12.45
CA TRP A 45 -17.07 0.67 -13.24
C TRP A 45 -15.98 0.47 -14.28
N SER A 46 -15.09 1.47 -14.49
CA SER A 46 -14.01 1.33 -15.46
C SER A 46 -13.06 0.19 -15.09
N SER A 47 -12.69 -0.60 -16.09
CA SER A 47 -11.64 -1.63 -16.02
C SER A 47 -10.29 -1.13 -16.55
N ASP A 48 -10.22 0.13 -17.00
CA ASP A 48 -9.04 0.70 -17.62
C ASP A 48 -7.94 0.95 -16.57
N PHE A 49 -6.70 0.74 -16.97
CA PHE A 49 -5.53 1.08 -16.20
C PHE A 49 -4.57 1.85 -17.10
N THR A 50 -3.85 2.79 -16.49
CA THR A 50 -2.79 3.51 -17.18
C THR A 50 -1.70 2.55 -17.61
N GLU A 51 -1.20 2.70 -18.82
CA GLU A 51 -0.06 1.91 -19.31
C GLU A 51 1.20 2.23 -18.53
N GLN A 52 2.07 1.23 -18.38
CA GLN A 52 3.34 1.37 -17.71
C GLN A 52 4.24 2.37 -18.46
N ASN A 53 4.77 3.36 -17.75
CA ASN A 53 5.77 4.27 -18.27
C ASN A 53 7.17 3.69 -18.00
N VAL A 54 7.67 2.90 -18.95
CA VAL A 54 8.94 2.17 -18.83
C VAL A 54 10.13 3.13 -18.71
N ALA A 55 10.16 4.22 -19.45
CA ALA A 55 11.26 5.19 -19.40
C ALA A 55 11.33 5.89 -18.04
N LEU A 56 10.18 6.34 -17.53
CA LEU A 56 10.11 6.95 -16.21
C LEU A 56 10.41 5.95 -15.09
N LEU A 57 9.99 4.70 -15.25
CA LEU A 57 10.29 3.62 -14.30
C LEU A 57 11.81 3.42 -14.16
N GLU A 58 12.51 3.34 -15.27
CA GLU A 58 13.97 3.18 -15.27
C GLU A 58 14.67 4.39 -14.65
N GLU A 59 14.28 5.61 -15.02
CA GLU A 59 14.78 6.85 -14.40
C GLU A 59 14.59 6.85 -12.87
N LYS A 60 13.39 6.57 -12.39
CA LYS A 60 13.07 6.53 -10.95
C LYS A 60 13.88 5.45 -10.22
N ARG A 61 14.04 4.26 -10.81
CA ARG A 61 14.85 3.19 -10.21
C ARG A 61 16.31 3.55 -10.11
N GLN A 62 16.88 4.19 -11.12
CA GLN A 62 18.25 4.72 -11.08
C GLN A 62 18.38 5.82 -10.01
N ARG A 63 17.45 6.77 -9.97
CA ARG A 63 17.44 7.85 -8.99
C ARG A 63 17.37 7.33 -7.55
N PHE A 64 16.61 6.28 -7.29
CA PHE A 64 16.41 5.71 -5.96
C PHE A 64 17.27 4.47 -5.69
N ALA A 65 18.28 4.17 -6.52
CA ALA A 65 19.09 2.94 -6.44
C ALA A 65 19.71 2.72 -5.05
N ALA A 66 20.25 3.77 -4.42
CA ALA A 66 20.81 3.68 -3.06
C ALA A 66 19.75 3.33 -2.02
N SER A 67 18.55 3.93 -2.12
CA SER A 67 17.43 3.64 -1.25
C SER A 67 16.90 2.22 -1.46
N LEU A 68 16.82 1.77 -2.71
CA LEU A 68 16.40 0.41 -3.05
C LEU A 68 17.32 -0.63 -2.46
N LYS A 69 18.64 -0.40 -2.48
CA LYS A 69 19.62 -1.32 -1.91
C LYS A 69 19.37 -1.60 -0.42
N SER A 70 18.99 -0.59 0.35
CA SER A 70 18.70 -0.74 1.78
C SER A 70 17.26 -1.21 2.06
N THR A 71 16.31 -0.92 1.18
CA THR A 71 14.90 -1.26 1.37
C THR A 71 14.56 -2.66 0.86
N ALA A 72 15.27 -3.16 -0.16
CA ALA A 72 14.99 -4.45 -0.79
C ALA A 72 14.96 -5.66 0.18
N PRO A 73 15.85 -5.79 1.17
CA PRO A 73 15.77 -6.89 2.14
C PRO A 73 14.50 -6.84 2.99
N VAL A 74 14.05 -5.65 3.37
CA VAL A 74 12.82 -5.46 4.14
C VAL A 74 11.59 -5.81 3.30
N MET A 75 11.54 -5.36 2.04
CA MET A 75 10.47 -5.71 1.12
C MET A 75 10.40 -7.22 0.89
N LYS A 76 11.57 -7.86 0.69
CA LYS A 76 11.65 -9.32 0.51
C LYS A 76 11.09 -10.06 1.71
N PHE A 77 11.50 -9.66 2.92
CA PHE A 77 11.01 -10.24 4.17
C PHE A 77 9.47 -10.09 4.29
N LEU A 78 8.94 -8.88 4.09
CA LEU A 78 7.49 -8.64 4.17
C LEU A 78 6.71 -9.45 3.12
N LYS A 79 7.25 -9.55 1.89
CA LYS A 79 6.67 -10.37 0.82
C LYS A 79 6.60 -11.85 1.22
N GLU A 80 7.68 -12.39 1.77
CA GLU A 80 7.76 -13.81 2.16
C GLU A 80 6.88 -14.11 3.38
N MET A 81 6.88 -13.22 4.39
CA MET A 81 6.06 -13.39 5.59
C MET A 81 4.56 -13.31 5.31
N LEU A 82 4.13 -12.40 4.44
CA LEU A 82 2.70 -12.15 4.22
C LEU A 82 2.15 -12.82 2.95
N GLY A 83 3.02 -13.36 2.08
CA GLY A 83 2.61 -13.90 0.78
C GLY A 83 1.96 -12.86 -0.14
N CYS A 84 2.33 -11.58 -0.01
CA CYS A 84 1.66 -10.45 -0.63
C CYS A 84 2.60 -9.63 -1.50
N ASN A 85 2.03 -8.74 -2.31
CA ASN A 85 2.79 -7.74 -3.02
C ASN A 85 3.31 -6.68 -2.06
N VAL A 86 4.57 -6.29 -2.21
CA VAL A 86 5.18 -5.16 -1.51
C VAL A 86 5.73 -4.21 -2.55
N SER A 87 5.32 -2.95 -2.52
CA SER A 87 5.75 -1.95 -3.48
C SER A 87 6.19 -0.64 -2.82
N LEU A 88 7.00 0.12 -3.54
CA LEU A 88 7.42 1.46 -3.17
C LEU A 88 6.89 2.46 -4.18
N MET A 89 6.42 3.58 -3.68
CA MET A 89 6.09 4.73 -4.50
C MET A 89 6.78 5.99 -3.98
N ASP A 90 7.04 6.92 -4.88
CA ASP A 90 7.66 8.21 -4.56
C ASP A 90 6.62 9.27 -4.13
N GLY A 91 7.10 10.49 -3.87
CA GLY A 91 6.26 11.61 -3.44
C GLY A 91 5.26 12.11 -4.48
N GLU A 92 5.37 11.67 -5.73
CA GLU A 92 4.43 11.92 -6.82
C GLU A 92 3.41 10.79 -7.01
N ASN A 93 3.47 9.77 -6.14
CA ASN A 93 2.67 8.54 -6.18
C ASN A 93 2.96 7.66 -7.40
N PHE A 94 4.19 7.69 -7.93
CA PHE A 94 4.63 6.76 -8.96
C PHE A 94 5.18 5.48 -8.32
N VAL A 95 4.64 4.32 -8.70
CA VAL A 95 5.09 3.01 -8.18
C VAL A 95 6.33 2.56 -8.96
N PHE A 96 7.51 2.74 -8.36
CA PHE A 96 8.79 2.49 -9.03
C PHE A 96 9.48 1.18 -8.62
N GLU A 97 9.03 0.51 -7.56
CA GLU A 97 9.56 -0.80 -7.16
C GLU A 97 8.44 -1.72 -6.69
N LEU A 98 8.58 -3.01 -7.00
CA LEU A 98 7.62 -4.05 -6.66
C LEU A 98 8.31 -5.38 -6.43
N MET A 99 7.96 -6.02 -5.32
CA MET A 99 8.22 -7.44 -5.07
C MET A 99 6.89 -8.17 -4.96
N SER A 100 6.67 -9.15 -5.84
CA SER A 100 5.43 -9.93 -5.89
C SER A 100 5.73 -11.42 -5.74
N PRO A 101 4.92 -12.18 -4.99
CA PRO A 101 4.97 -13.64 -5.02
C PRO A 101 4.31 -14.21 -6.29
N LEU A 102 3.57 -13.39 -7.03
CA LEU A 102 2.84 -13.78 -8.23
C LEU A 102 3.68 -13.55 -9.48
N ALA A 103 3.51 -14.41 -10.49
CA ALA A 103 4.15 -14.26 -11.80
C ALA A 103 3.60 -13.04 -12.60
N VAL A 104 2.44 -12.52 -12.21
CA VAL A 104 1.80 -11.38 -12.87
C VAL A 104 1.98 -10.14 -12.00
N TYR A 105 2.58 -9.10 -12.57
CA TYR A 105 2.75 -7.81 -11.90
C TYR A 105 1.41 -7.09 -11.74
N PRO A 106 1.19 -6.44 -10.58
CA PRO A 106 0.07 -5.51 -10.42
C PRO A 106 0.07 -4.43 -11.49
N ARG A 107 -1.10 -4.11 -12.01
CA ARG A 107 -1.28 -3.13 -13.10
C ARG A 107 -0.85 -1.70 -12.72
N THR A 108 -0.61 -1.44 -11.44
CA THR A 108 -0.12 -0.15 -10.95
C THR A 108 1.41 -0.03 -10.96
N PHE A 109 2.16 -1.10 -11.26
CA PHE A 109 3.62 -1.02 -11.33
C PHE A 109 4.08 -0.21 -12.55
N GLY A 110 4.93 0.78 -12.32
CA GLY A 110 5.38 1.70 -13.37
C GLY A 110 4.34 2.74 -13.79
N THR A 111 3.34 3.02 -12.93
CA THR A 111 2.29 4.01 -13.17
C THR A 111 2.13 4.95 -11.97
N PHE A 112 1.43 6.05 -12.17
CA PHE A 112 0.97 6.89 -11.08
C PHE A 112 -0.26 6.26 -10.41
N THR A 113 -0.34 6.39 -9.08
CA THR A 113 -1.49 5.95 -8.27
C THR A 113 -2.16 7.16 -7.63
N ARG A 114 -2.81 7.98 -8.44
CA ARG A 114 -3.56 9.15 -8.00
C ARG A 114 -5.06 8.82 -7.94
N GLU A 115 -5.80 9.49 -7.06
CA GLU A 115 -7.24 9.21 -6.90
C GLU A 115 -8.04 9.45 -8.19
N GLU A 116 -7.69 10.48 -8.95
CA GLU A 116 -8.29 10.81 -10.24
C GLU A 116 -8.02 9.76 -11.34
N GLU A 117 -7.00 8.93 -11.18
CA GLU A 117 -6.62 7.90 -12.15
C GLU A 117 -7.12 6.51 -11.75
N VAL A 118 -6.87 6.13 -10.50
CA VAL A 118 -7.12 4.76 -10.04
C VAL A 118 -8.21 4.64 -8.97
N GLY A 119 -8.74 5.76 -8.50
CA GLY A 119 -9.76 5.82 -7.46
C GLY A 119 -9.19 5.57 -6.07
N THR A 120 -10.08 5.38 -5.09
CA THR A 120 -9.71 5.07 -3.72
C THR A 120 -8.98 3.74 -3.61
N GLY A 121 -7.80 3.76 -3.02
CA GLY A 121 -7.00 2.59 -2.66
C GLY A 121 -6.03 2.95 -1.53
N ASN A 122 -5.35 1.97 -0.95
CA ASN A 122 -4.35 2.24 0.09
C ASN A 122 -3.20 3.13 -0.43
N ALA A 123 -2.73 2.89 -1.66
CA ALA A 123 -1.66 3.65 -2.28
C ALA A 123 -2.04 5.11 -2.58
N THR A 124 -3.31 5.38 -2.93
CA THR A 124 -3.78 6.75 -3.16
C THR A 124 -4.07 7.48 -1.86
N LEU A 125 -4.74 6.79 -0.93
CA LEU A 125 -5.22 7.40 0.31
C LEU A 125 -4.08 7.84 1.24
N VAL A 126 -2.96 7.10 1.28
CA VAL A 126 -1.82 7.40 2.15
C VAL A 126 -1.20 8.78 1.89
N ALA A 127 -1.20 9.23 0.63
CA ALA A 127 -0.67 10.54 0.25
C ALA A 127 -1.54 11.70 0.77
N TYR A 128 -2.86 11.52 0.80
CA TYR A 128 -3.79 12.51 1.35
C TYR A 128 -3.80 12.52 2.87
N GLU A 129 -3.86 11.34 3.48
CA GLU A 129 -3.97 11.22 4.93
C GLU A 129 -2.64 11.40 5.66
N LYS A 130 -1.49 11.21 4.98
CA LYS A 130 -0.12 11.30 5.53
C LYS A 130 0.08 10.52 6.82
N LYS A 131 -0.68 9.44 6.95
CA LYS A 131 -0.64 8.49 8.06
C LYS A 131 -0.81 7.08 7.53
N PRO A 132 -0.48 6.05 8.32
CA PRO A 132 -0.76 4.67 7.94
C PRO A 132 -2.24 4.46 7.65
N VAL A 133 -2.53 3.80 6.54
CA VAL A 133 -3.89 3.54 6.06
C VAL A 133 -4.07 2.07 5.69
N ARG A 134 -5.31 1.62 5.79
CA ARG A 134 -5.77 0.32 5.32
C ARG A 134 -7.02 0.53 4.46
N VAL A 135 -7.13 -0.21 3.35
CA VAL A 135 -8.30 -0.20 2.47
C VAL A 135 -8.61 -1.65 2.11
N ASP A 136 -9.84 -2.08 2.39
CA ASP A 136 -10.26 -3.47 2.18
C ASP A 136 -11.47 -3.54 1.26
N GLY A 137 -11.42 -4.39 0.26
CA GLY A 137 -12.55 -4.78 -0.57
C GLY A 137 -13.38 -3.60 -1.10
N PHE A 138 -14.63 -3.51 -0.70
CA PHE A 138 -15.57 -2.48 -1.16
C PHE A 138 -15.31 -1.06 -0.64
N GLU A 139 -14.26 -0.85 0.14
CA GLU A 139 -13.76 0.49 0.42
C GLU A 139 -13.01 1.09 -0.78
N HIS A 140 -12.54 0.25 -1.71
CA HIS A 140 -12.03 0.73 -3.00
C HIS A 140 -13.16 1.33 -3.84
N TYR A 141 -12.87 2.47 -4.48
CA TYR A 141 -13.87 3.18 -5.29
C TYR A 141 -14.22 2.42 -6.57
N ARG A 142 -13.21 1.86 -7.27
CA ARG A 142 -13.41 1.14 -8.53
C ARG A 142 -13.70 -0.34 -8.28
N ALA A 143 -14.75 -0.85 -8.91
CA ALA A 143 -15.21 -2.25 -8.78
C ALA A 143 -14.12 -3.27 -9.12
N ILE A 144 -13.29 -2.98 -10.11
CA ILE A 144 -12.24 -3.89 -10.60
C ILE A 144 -11.17 -4.22 -9.55
N VAL A 145 -11.00 -3.38 -8.53
CA VAL A 145 -10.02 -3.58 -7.45
C VAL A 145 -10.66 -3.93 -6.10
N GLN A 146 -11.96 -4.21 -6.05
CA GLN A 146 -12.66 -4.56 -4.82
C GLN A 146 -12.36 -5.98 -4.30
N THR A 147 -11.58 -6.76 -5.03
CA THR A 147 -11.00 -8.01 -4.52
C THR A 147 -9.72 -7.80 -3.71
N TYR A 148 -9.14 -6.59 -3.77
CA TYR A 148 -7.90 -6.27 -3.08
C TYR A 148 -8.13 -5.89 -1.61
N SER A 149 -7.12 -6.20 -0.80
CA SER A 149 -6.91 -5.67 0.54
C SER A 149 -5.51 -5.07 0.59
N GLY A 150 -5.37 -3.87 1.12
CA GLY A 150 -4.09 -3.19 1.11
C GLY A 150 -3.85 -2.32 2.34
N VAL A 151 -2.58 -2.18 2.70
CA VAL A 151 -2.08 -1.24 3.70
C VAL A 151 -0.96 -0.41 3.11
N SER A 152 -0.84 0.84 3.56
CA SER A 152 0.24 1.74 3.17
C SER A 152 0.72 2.55 4.35
N VAL A 153 2.03 2.74 4.42
CA VAL A 153 2.68 3.58 5.42
C VAL A 153 3.52 4.64 4.73
N PRO A 154 3.30 5.93 5.04
CA PRO A 154 4.02 7.01 4.39
C PRO A 154 5.47 7.09 4.88
N TYR A 155 6.36 7.52 3.99
CA TYR A 155 7.64 8.09 4.32
C TYR A 155 7.45 9.60 4.49
N LEU A 156 7.76 10.11 5.67
CA LEU A 156 7.68 11.52 6.02
C LEU A 156 9.07 12.02 6.43
N ASP A 157 9.40 13.26 6.05
CA ASP A 157 10.58 13.91 6.60
C ASP A 157 10.34 14.45 8.03
N ALA A 158 11.35 15.07 8.63
CA ALA A 158 11.27 15.60 9.98
C ALA A 158 10.22 16.74 10.13
N ALA A 159 9.84 17.38 9.03
CA ALA A 159 8.79 18.41 8.97
C ALA A 159 7.41 17.83 8.68
N GLY A 160 7.28 16.50 8.55
CA GLY A 160 6.03 15.83 8.22
C GLY A 160 5.65 15.91 6.73
N LYS A 161 6.57 16.33 5.86
CA LYS A 161 6.33 16.34 4.41
C LYS A 161 6.42 14.92 3.87
N TYR A 162 5.38 14.53 3.12
CA TYR A 162 5.31 13.28 2.41
C TYR A 162 6.30 13.24 1.23
N TYR A 163 7.05 12.14 1.09
CA TYR A 163 7.96 11.90 -0.03
C TYR A 163 7.85 10.49 -0.63
N GLY A 164 6.88 9.70 -0.19
CA GLY A 164 6.59 8.39 -0.73
C GLY A 164 5.92 7.47 0.26
N ALA A 165 5.70 6.22 -0.12
CA ALA A 165 5.13 5.22 0.76
C ALA A 165 5.60 3.80 0.43
N MET A 166 5.57 2.93 1.45
CA MET A 166 5.60 1.48 1.28
C MET A 166 4.18 0.95 1.31
N ASN A 167 3.85 0.12 0.35
CA ASN A 167 2.53 -0.49 0.21
C ASN A 167 2.63 -2.01 0.28
N ILE A 168 1.68 -2.64 0.96
CA ILE A 168 1.47 -4.09 0.95
C ILE A 168 0.04 -4.32 0.48
N ASN A 169 -0.16 -5.19 -0.50
CA ASN A 169 -1.49 -5.52 -0.98
C ASN A 169 -1.60 -6.98 -1.43
N SER A 170 -2.81 -7.52 -1.29
CA SER A 170 -3.20 -8.84 -1.74
C SER A 170 -4.42 -8.73 -2.66
N PRO A 171 -4.40 -9.33 -3.87
CA PRO A 171 -5.53 -9.28 -4.80
C PRO A 171 -6.65 -10.27 -4.48
N PHE A 172 -6.41 -11.28 -3.63
CA PHE A 172 -7.34 -12.40 -3.45
C PHE A 172 -7.66 -12.74 -1.99
N ALA A 173 -7.02 -12.07 -1.04
CA ALA A 173 -7.20 -12.36 0.37
C ALA A 173 -7.23 -11.08 1.21
N VAL A 174 -8.01 -11.10 2.27
CA VAL A 174 -7.98 -10.05 3.28
C VAL A 174 -6.64 -10.16 4.02
N LEU A 175 -5.88 -9.06 4.04
CA LEU A 175 -4.64 -8.99 4.79
C LEU A 175 -4.88 -9.21 6.29
N PRO A 176 -3.99 -9.90 7.00
CA PRO A 176 -4.07 -10.02 8.46
C PRO A 176 -4.07 -8.64 9.12
N GLN A 177 -4.64 -8.53 10.31
CA GLN A 177 -4.69 -7.26 11.04
C GLN A 177 -3.29 -6.72 11.34
N SER A 178 -2.33 -7.60 11.55
CA SER A 178 -0.91 -7.26 11.77
C SER A 178 -0.20 -6.66 10.56
N ALA A 179 -0.76 -6.78 9.34
CA ALA A 179 -0.09 -6.31 8.12
C ALA A 179 0.26 -4.81 8.16
N LEU A 180 -0.61 -3.98 8.76
CA LEU A 180 -0.35 -2.55 8.89
C LEU A 180 0.84 -2.28 9.84
N GLU A 181 0.90 -2.97 10.96
CA GLU A 181 2.01 -2.83 11.91
C GLU A 181 3.33 -3.38 11.35
N LEU A 182 3.27 -4.49 10.62
CA LEU A 182 4.45 -5.02 9.92
C LEU A 182 4.97 -4.04 8.86
N CYS A 183 4.07 -3.38 8.13
CA CYS A 183 4.45 -2.33 7.19
C CYS A 183 5.08 -1.11 7.91
N ARG A 184 4.54 -0.70 9.08
CA ARG A 184 5.13 0.36 9.92
C ARG A 184 6.53 0.02 10.39
N ILE A 185 6.75 -1.20 10.87
CA ILE A 185 8.06 -1.70 11.28
C ILE A 185 9.00 -1.67 10.07
N GLY A 186 8.55 -2.12 8.89
CA GLY A 186 9.32 -2.07 7.67
C GLY A 186 9.77 -0.65 7.29
N VAL A 187 8.86 0.32 7.34
CA VAL A 187 9.18 1.73 7.06
C VAL A 187 10.15 2.32 8.10
N SER A 188 9.94 2.03 9.39
CA SER A 188 10.85 2.48 10.44
C SER A 188 12.25 1.93 10.22
N LEU A 189 12.37 0.63 9.97
CA LEU A 189 13.64 -0.03 9.73
C LEU A 189 14.36 0.53 8.51
N THR A 190 13.64 0.77 7.40
CA THR A 190 14.26 1.38 6.20
C THR A 190 14.75 2.80 6.45
N ASN A 191 14.02 3.60 7.24
CA ASN A 191 14.46 4.92 7.65
C ASN A 191 15.73 4.86 8.52
N ASP A 192 15.82 3.92 9.45
CA ASP A 192 17.00 3.74 10.30
C ASP A 192 18.22 3.27 9.49
N LEU A 193 18.02 2.37 8.53
CA LEU A 193 19.05 1.91 7.60
C LEU A 193 19.57 3.06 6.73
N HIS A 194 18.68 3.96 6.27
CA HIS A 194 19.09 5.15 5.52
C HIS A 194 19.90 6.11 6.37
N ARG A 195 19.52 6.33 7.63
CA ARG A 195 20.24 7.21 8.55
C ARG A 195 21.60 6.64 8.94
N ALA A 196 21.71 5.32 9.07
CA ALA A 196 22.96 4.64 9.40
C ALA A 196 23.98 4.63 8.25
N GLY A 197 23.55 4.91 7.01
CA GLY A 197 24.40 4.95 5.82
C GLY A 197 25.06 3.62 5.48
N ALA A 198 26.24 3.65 4.82
CA ALA A 198 26.93 2.46 4.33
C ALA A 198 27.36 1.46 5.42
N LYS A 199 27.42 1.87 6.69
CA LYS A 199 27.65 0.96 7.83
C LYS A 199 26.49 -0.01 8.05
N ALA A 200 25.30 0.30 7.55
CA ALA A 200 24.12 -0.54 7.63
C ALA A 200 24.20 -1.82 6.76
N GLY A 201 25.05 -1.85 5.76
CA GLY A 201 25.29 -3.06 4.97
C GLY A 201 25.77 -4.27 5.79
N ALA A 202 26.45 -4.03 6.91
CA ALA A 202 26.89 -5.07 7.84
C ALA A 202 25.76 -5.56 8.78
N LEU A 203 24.76 -4.73 9.04
CA LEU A 203 23.58 -5.08 9.85
C LEU A 203 22.55 -5.86 9.04
N LEU A 204 22.61 -5.79 7.71
CA LEU A 204 21.69 -6.45 6.78
C LEU A 204 22.03 -7.92 6.44
N SER A 205 23.06 -8.48 7.02
CA SER A 205 23.13 -9.95 7.18
C SER A 205 21.98 -10.48 8.07
N THR A 206 21.08 -9.61 8.43
CA THR A 206 19.96 -9.66 9.35
C THR A 206 18.67 -10.33 8.84
N VAL A 207 18.75 -11.31 7.99
CA VAL A 207 17.78 -12.42 8.06
C VAL A 207 17.75 -12.93 9.51
N ASP A 208 18.86 -12.84 10.22
CA ASP A 208 18.96 -13.23 11.63
C ASP A 208 18.19 -12.35 12.62
N PHE A 209 17.97 -11.07 12.32
CA PHE A 209 17.13 -10.20 13.16
C PHE A 209 15.63 -10.56 13.10
N PHE A 210 15.17 -11.07 11.95
CA PHE A 210 13.78 -11.46 11.77
C PHE A 210 13.50 -12.93 12.10
N LYS A 211 14.53 -13.78 12.25
CA LYS A 211 14.37 -15.17 12.68
C LYS A 211 13.51 -15.34 13.93
N PRO A 212 13.69 -14.57 15.01
CA PRO A 212 12.83 -14.69 16.19
C PRO A 212 11.37 -14.36 15.92
N LEU A 213 11.09 -13.40 15.03
CA LEU A 213 9.74 -13.05 14.61
C LEU A 213 9.11 -14.14 13.74
N MET A 214 9.89 -14.78 12.84
CA MET A 214 9.43 -15.91 12.05
C MET A 214 9.11 -17.12 12.94
N LEU A 215 9.95 -17.44 13.92
CA LEU A 215 9.74 -18.54 14.85
C LEU A 215 8.50 -18.34 15.74
N ALA A 216 8.20 -17.10 16.12
CA ALA A 216 6.98 -16.76 16.87
C ALA A 216 5.69 -16.97 16.07
N TYR A 217 5.77 -16.91 14.71
CA TYR A 217 4.61 -17.12 13.83
C TYR A 217 4.44 -18.58 13.40
N GLU A 218 5.50 -19.39 13.41
CA GLU A 218 5.44 -20.84 13.08
C GLU A 218 4.82 -21.67 14.22
N HIS A 219 4.71 -21.12 15.42
CA HIS A 219 4.03 -21.76 16.55
C HIS A 219 2.84 -20.88 16.99
N PRO A 220 1.64 -21.07 16.41
CA PRO A 220 0.43 -20.51 17.01
C PRO A 220 0.32 -21.13 18.42
N VAL A 221 0.42 -20.28 19.44
CA VAL A 221 0.10 -20.67 20.83
C VAL A 221 -1.38 -21.03 20.80
N LEU A 222 -1.66 -22.34 20.80
CA LEU A 222 -2.98 -22.87 21.10
C LEU A 222 -3.21 -22.55 22.59
N LEU A 223 -4.01 -21.52 22.87
CA LEU A 223 -4.69 -21.28 24.13
C LEU A 223 -6.17 -21.57 23.95
#